data_3dc65cd3224faa20c436c56c4eadc22e
#
_entry.id   3dc65cd3224faa20c436c56c4eadc22e
#
_cell.length_a   1.000
_cell.length_b   1.000
_cell.length_c   1.000
_cell.angle_alpha   90.00
_cell.angle_beta   90.00
_cell.angle_gamma   90.00
#
_symmetry.space_group_name_H-M   'P 1'
#
loop_
_entity.id
_entity.type
_entity.pdbx_description
1 polymer ?
#
loop_
_entity_poly.entity_id
_entity_poly.type
_entity_poly.pdbx_seq_one_letter_code
_entity_poly.pdbx_strand_id
1 'polypeptide(L)'
;MHETAKDTCIKRLNRIEGQVRGLSRMVEESRYCIDIITQISAVRAALRRVEEEVLRDHIGHCVKEAMQSDDVRSQDRTINELIDVFARSKG
;
A
#
# COMPACT_ATOMS: atom_id res chain seq x y z
N MET A 1 -4.94 12.44 -3.59
CA MET A 1 -3.77 12.10 -2.78
C MET A 1 -2.87 13.31 -2.60
N HIS A 2 -2.37 13.54 -1.40
CA HIS A 2 -1.45 14.65 -1.14
C HIS A 2 -0.16 14.51 -1.94
N GLU A 3 0.39 15.62 -2.42
CA GLU A 3 1.63 15.62 -3.21
C GLU A 3 2.79 14.93 -2.49
N THR A 4 2.96 15.20 -1.20
CA THR A 4 4.03 14.59 -0.39
C THR A 4 3.86 13.08 -0.29
N ALA A 5 2.65 12.60 -0.03
CA ALA A 5 2.35 11.18 0.03
C ALA A 5 2.54 10.51 -1.32
N LYS A 6 2.12 11.18 -2.39
CA LYS A 6 2.29 10.71 -3.76
C LYS A 6 3.76 10.53 -4.10
N ASP A 7 4.58 11.53 -3.81
CA ASP A 7 6.03 11.48 -4.08
C ASP A 7 6.70 10.36 -3.30
N THR A 8 6.35 10.20 -2.03
CA THR A 8 6.88 9.13 -1.19
C THR A 8 6.51 7.76 -1.74
N CYS A 9 5.25 7.58 -2.13
CA CYS A 9 4.77 6.33 -2.70
C CYS A 9 5.47 6.00 -4.02
N ILE A 10 5.65 6.98 -4.89
CA ILE A 10 6.33 6.78 -6.18
C ILE A 10 7.78 6.35 -5.96
N LYS A 11 8.50 7.00 -5.06
CA LYS A 11 9.88 6.64 -4.73
C LYS A 11 9.98 5.21 -4.20
N ARG A 12 9.07 4.83 -3.31
CA ARG A 12 9.01 3.48 -2.74
C ARG A 12 8.69 2.45 -3.82
N LEU A 13 7.73 2.75 -4.69
CA LEU A 13 7.34 1.85 -5.78
C LEU A 13 8.46 1.67 -6.81
N ASN A 14 9.22 2.72 -7.11
CA ASN A 14 10.37 2.63 -8.00
C ASN A 14 11.44 1.70 -7.42
N ARG A 15 11.66 1.77 -6.12
CA ARG A 15 12.59 0.86 -5.43
C ARG A 15 12.08 -0.58 -5.49
N ILE A 16 10.80 -0.78 -5.25
CA ILE A 16 10.15 -2.09 -5.28
C ILE A 16 10.25 -2.69 -6.69
N GLU A 17 10.04 -1.87 -7.72
CA GLU A 17 10.20 -2.30 -9.11
C GLU A 17 11.58 -2.89 -9.36
N GLY A 18 12.63 -2.22 -8.86
CA GLY A 18 14.00 -2.73 -8.95
C GLY A 18 14.18 -4.04 -8.19
N GLN A 19 13.56 -4.16 -7.01
CA GLN A 19 13.61 -5.39 -6.22
C GLN A 19 12.91 -6.56 -6.93
N VAL A 20 11.78 -6.28 -7.59
CA VAL A 20 11.07 -7.31 -8.36
C VAL A 20 11.90 -7.78 -9.55
N ARG A 21 12.56 -6.87 -10.25
CA ARG A 21 13.48 -7.25 -11.34
C ARG A 21 14.63 -8.11 -10.81
N GLY A 22 15.15 -7.79 -9.62
CA GLY A 22 16.15 -8.59 -8.96
C GLY A 22 15.65 -10.00 -8.65
N LEU A 23 14.39 -10.12 -8.20
CA LEU A 23 13.75 -11.41 -7.97
C LEU A 23 13.67 -12.25 -9.24
N SER A 24 13.26 -11.65 -10.35
CA SER A 24 13.20 -12.34 -11.64
C SER A 24 14.55 -12.91 -12.02
N ARG A 25 15.60 -12.14 -11.80
CA ARG A 25 16.99 -12.58 -12.08
C ARG A 25 17.38 -13.75 -11.19
N MET A 26 17.04 -13.69 -9.90
CA MET A 26 17.32 -14.78 -8.95
C MET A 26 16.67 -16.08 -9.38
N VAL A 27 15.42 -16.01 -9.85
CA VAL A 27 14.70 -17.18 -10.36
C VAL A 27 15.37 -17.72 -11.62
N GLU A 28 15.72 -16.84 -12.56
CA GLU A 28 16.41 -17.21 -13.81
C GLU A 28 17.74 -17.89 -13.54
N GLU A 29 18.49 -17.41 -12.55
CA GLU A 29 19.80 -17.93 -12.16
C GLU A 29 19.70 -19.17 -11.24
N SER A 30 18.50 -19.62 -10.95
CA SER A 30 18.25 -20.76 -10.06
C SER A 30 18.91 -20.60 -8.69
N ARG A 31 18.82 -19.39 -8.13
CA ARG A 31 19.34 -19.10 -6.80
C ARG A 31 18.64 -19.97 -5.75
N TYR A 32 19.27 -20.06 -4.58
CA TYR A 32 18.75 -20.85 -3.49
C TYR A 32 17.32 -20.41 -3.10
N CYS A 33 16.40 -21.39 -2.99
CA CYS A 33 14.97 -21.11 -2.78
C CYS A 33 14.70 -20.25 -1.55
N ILE A 34 15.42 -20.49 -0.45
CA ILE A 34 15.22 -19.72 0.78
C ILE A 34 15.58 -18.25 0.57
N ASP A 35 16.64 -17.99 -0.20
CA ASP A 35 17.03 -16.60 -0.52
C ASP A 35 15.94 -15.89 -1.35
N ILE A 36 15.36 -16.61 -2.30
CA ILE A 36 14.28 -16.07 -3.13
C ILE A 36 13.05 -15.76 -2.25
N ILE A 37 12.66 -16.68 -1.38
CA ILE A 37 11.53 -16.49 -0.46
C ILE A 37 11.79 -15.31 0.47
N THR A 38 13.00 -15.18 0.98
CA THR A 38 13.38 -14.07 1.85
C THR A 38 13.23 -12.73 1.12
N GLN A 39 13.66 -12.66 -0.14
CA GLN A 39 13.50 -11.46 -0.96
C GLN A 39 12.03 -11.16 -1.25
N ILE A 40 11.22 -12.17 -1.50
CA ILE A 40 9.78 -12.00 -1.69
C ILE A 40 9.16 -11.39 -0.42
N SER A 41 9.54 -11.88 0.75
CA SER A 41 9.05 -11.35 2.03
C SER A 41 9.42 -9.86 2.19
N ALA A 42 10.63 -9.49 1.77
CA ALA A 42 11.08 -8.10 1.83
C ALA A 42 10.25 -7.21 0.89
N VAL A 43 9.96 -7.69 -0.32
CA VAL A 43 9.12 -6.95 -1.29
C VAL A 43 7.70 -6.80 -0.75
N ARG A 44 7.14 -7.86 -0.16
CA ARG A 44 5.81 -7.80 0.47
C ARG A 44 5.77 -6.76 1.59
N ALA A 45 6.78 -6.72 2.44
CA ALA A 45 6.87 -5.73 3.52
C ALA A 45 6.96 -4.30 2.96
N ALA A 46 7.72 -4.12 1.89
CA ALA A 46 7.84 -2.81 1.24
C ALA A 46 6.52 -2.36 0.62
N LEU A 47 5.79 -3.28 -0.02
CA LEU A 47 4.46 -3.00 -0.57
C LEU A 47 3.46 -2.66 0.54
N ARG A 48 3.55 -3.35 1.68
CA ARG A 48 2.68 -3.05 2.82
C ARG A 48 2.88 -1.61 3.32
N ARG A 49 4.12 -1.12 3.31
CA ARG A 49 4.40 0.27 3.68
C ARG A 49 3.76 1.27 2.72
N VAL A 50 3.78 0.98 1.42
CA VAL A 50 3.09 1.81 0.42
C VAL A 50 1.59 1.77 0.67
N GLU A 51 1.03 0.58 0.91
CA GLU A 51 -0.37 0.40 1.22
C GLU A 51 -0.79 1.23 2.44
N GLU A 52 0.00 1.19 3.52
CA GLU A 52 -0.26 1.96 4.73
C GLU A 52 -0.23 3.46 4.47
N GLU A 53 0.71 3.93 3.65
CA GLU A 53 0.82 5.35 3.29
C GLU A 53 -0.39 5.81 2.50
N VAL A 54 -0.81 5.03 1.50
CA VAL A 54 -2.00 5.33 0.70
C VAL A 54 -3.25 5.34 1.58
N LEU A 55 -3.38 4.34 2.44
CA LEU A 55 -4.52 4.22 3.34
C LEU A 55 -4.60 5.40 4.32
N ARG A 56 -3.47 5.78 4.89
CA ARG A 56 -3.40 6.93 5.82
C ARG A 56 -3.81 8.22 5.12
N ASP A 57 -3.32 8.44 3.90
CA ASP A 57 -3.67 9.62 3.11
C ASP A 57 -5.16 9.63 2.77
N HIS A 58 -5.70 8.47 2.37
CA HIS A 58 -7.11 8.32 2.04
C HIS A 58 -8.01 8.58 3.27
N ILE A 59 -7.65 8.01 4.42
CA ILE A 59 -8.39 8.24 5.66
C ILE A 59 -8.39 9.73 6.02
N GLY A 60 -7.22 10.37 5.99
CA GLY A 60 -7.10 11.78 6.32
C GLY A 60 -7.95 12.67 5.43
N HIS A 61 -7.99 12.37 4.13
CA HIS A 61 -8.74 13.15 3.15
C HIS A 61 -10.24 12.85 3.21
N CYS A 62 -10.62 11.59 3.18
CA CYS A 62 -12.03 11.19 3.14
C CYS A 62 -12.76 11.45 4.45
N VAL A 63 -12.11 11.23 5.59
CA VAL A 63 -12.69 11.53 6.90
C VAL A 63 -12.91 13.03 7.03
N LYS A 64 -11.95 13.83 6.59
CA LYS A 64 -12.07 15.29 6.62
C LYS A 64 -13.23 15.77 5.77
N GLU A 65 -13.40 15.23 4.55
CA GLU A 65 -14.53 15.54 3.70
C GLU A 65 -15.85 15.14 4.32
N ALA A 66 -15.93 13.94 4.89
CA ALA A 66 -17.14 13.44 5.54
C ALA A 66 -17.54 14.31 6.73
N MET A 67 -16.57 14.79 7.50
CA MET A 67 -16.83 15.66 8.65
C MET A 67 -17.25 17.06 8.24
N GLN A 68 -16.86 17.53 7.06
CA GLN A 68 -17.30 18.81 6.51
C GLN A 68 -18.69 18.72 5.88
N SER A 69 -19.14 17.51 5.59
CA SER A 69 -20.46 17.23 5.05
C SER A 69 -21.45 16.97 6.20
N ASP A 70 -22.60 17.60 6.18
CA ASP A 70 -23.68 17.32 7.12
C ASP A 70 -24.48 16.06 6.72
N ASP A 71 -24.04 15.36 5.68
CA ASP A 71 -24.71 14.18 5.17
C ASP A 71 -24.26 12.91 5.89
N VAL A 72 -25.16 12.36 6.72
CA VAL A 72 -24.94 11.13 7.47
C VAL A 72 -24.61 9.95 6.53
N ARG A 73 -25.22 9.91 5.34
CA ARG A 73 -24.97 8.85 4.36
C ARG A 73 -23.53 8.86 3.87
N SER A 74 -22.99 10.06 3.65
CA SER A 74 -21.60 10.21 3.23
C SER A 74 -20.63 9.72 4.31
N GLN A 75 -20.94 10.03 5.58
CA GLN A 75 -20.15 9.58 6.72
C GLN A 75 -20.19 8.06 6.86
N ASP A 76 -21.37 7.46 6.75
CA ASP A 76 -21.53 6.00 6.82
C ASP A 76 -20.81 5.30 5.69
N ARG A 77 -20.86 5.85 4.48
CA ARG A 77 -20.16 5.30 3.31
C ARG A 77 -18.65 5.28 3.57
N THR A 78 -18.10 6.38 4.06
CA THR A 78 -16.68 6.49 4.34
C THR A 78 -16.24 5.46 5.38
N ILE A 79 -17.01 5.31 6.46
CA ILE A 79 -16.73 4.34 7.51
C ILE A 79 -16.75 2.92 6.94
N ASN A 80 -17.75 2.58 6.12
CA ASN A 80 -17.87 1.26 5.51
C ASN A 80 -16.71 0.98 4.56
N GLU A 81 -16.28 1.95 3.76
CA GLU A 81 -15.13 1.83 2.89
C GLU A 81 -13.86 1.54 3.68
N LEU A 82 -13.66 2.23 4.80
CA LEU A 82 -12.51 2.02 5.66
C LEU A 82 -12.50 0.62 6.26
N ILE A 83 -13.66 0.15 6.72
CA ILE A 83 -13.80 -1.20 7.26
C ILE A 83 -13.44 -2.24 6.20
N ASP A 84 -13.94 -2.08 4.97
CA ASP A 84 -13.68 -2.99 3.87
C ASP A 84 -12.18 -3.02 3.51
N VAL A 85 -11.54 -1.86 3.46
CA VAL A 85 -10.12 -1.77 3.16
C VAL A 85 -9.27 -2.43 4.24
N PHE A 86 -9.59 -2.18 5.51
CA PHE A 86 -8.88 -2.83 6.62
C PHE A 86 -9.04 -4.34 6.59
N ALA A 87 -10.22 -4.82 6.28
CA ALA A 87 -10.49 -6.27 6.18
C ALA A 87 -9.64 -6.90 5.08
N ARG A 88 -9.49 -6.23 3.94
CA ARG A 88 -8.67 -6.72 2.82
C ARG A 88 -7.18 -6.67 3.11
N SER A 89 -6.71 -5.67 3.84
CA SER A 89 -5.29 -5.49 4.11
C SER A 89 -4.73 -6.50 5.10
N LYS A 90 -5.59 -7.20 5.84
CA LYS A 90 -5.19 -8.27 6.77
C LYS A 90 -4.87 -9.59 6.07
N GLY A 91 -5.26 -9.73 4.82
CA GLY A 91 -4.94 -10.90 4.01
C GLY A 91 -3.47 -10.97 3.59
#